data_d7ed54e38622bd73b87c6a75c16f6385
#
_entry.id   d7ed54e38622bd73b87c6a75c16f6385
#
_cell.length_a   1.000
_cell.length_b   1.000
_cell.length_c   1.000
_cell.angle_alpha   90.00
_cell.angle_beta   90.00
_cell.angle_gamma   90.00
#
_symmetry.space_group_name_H-M   'P 1'
#
loop_
_entity.id
_entity.type
_entity.pdbx_description
1 polymer ?
#
loop_
_entity_poly.entity_id
_entity_poly.type
_entity_poly.pdbx_seq_one_letter_code
_entity_poly.pdbx_strand_id
1 'polypeptide(L)'
;MSMKQKILIEGVGSFLPPQYIVDAREAQSRGQMTAEEVRREENKVVDDIVERQLAAGLREVTSGEIRRHRWDKDFWLGFKGIELEHVDTGYIYEPVEPYTDVIRVVDRIEANPQHPFLSGFRYLLDKVNGRAVCRQTIPSPANLYAEIVGISQGNIASVYPYSDDLVADIAKAYNDTLKSYYDGGCRSVQFDDTVIGRLCDMSYEKELLRGGIDMNKYQADIIRVLNQSVAGLPADMQVSLFISGGDVAVPRWSASEEPDNIVPMVLRDVNINKFY
;
A
#
# COMPACT_ATOMS: atom_id res chain seq x y z
N MET A 1 31.68 -11.79 -25.56
CA MET A 1 31.41 -10.47 -24.96
C MET A 1 30.77 -10.71 -23.58
N SER A 2 31.50 -10.39 -22.50
CA SER A 2 30.94 -10.50 -21.13
C SER A 2 29.85 -9.44 -20.98
N MET A 3 28.59 -9.90 -20.82
CA MET A 3 27.51 -9.00 -20.39
C MET A 3 27.87 -8.53 -18.97
N LYS A 4 28.30 -7.29 -18.83
CA LYS A 4 28.38 -6.66 -17.51
C LYS A 4 26.95 -6.61 -16.96
N GLN A 5 26.64 -7.48 -16.02
CA GLN A 5 25.39 -7.40 -15.26
C GLN A 5 25.36 -6.02 -14.60
N LYS A 6 24.40 -5.20 -14.99
CA LYS A 6 24.17 -3.92 -14.30
C LYS A 6 23.44 -4.24 -12.99
N ILE A 7 24.07 -3.96 -11.88
CA ILE A 7 23.42 -3.96 -10.58
C ILE A 7 22.48 -2.76 -10.56
N LEU A 8 21.19 -3.01 -10.31
CA LEU A 8 20.18 -1.98 -10.07
C LEU A 8 20.06 -1.78 -8.57
N ILE A 9 20.09 -0.53 -8.15
CA ILE A 9 19.83 -0.14 -6.76
C ILE A 9 18.53 0.64 -6.78
N GLU A 10 17.59 0.23 -5.95
CA GLU A 10 16.27 0.83 -5.85
C GLU A 10 15.90 1.02 -4.39
N GLY A 11 15.25 2.14 -4.07
CA GLY A 11 14.70 2.37 -2.74
C GLY A 11 13.36 1.68 -2.58
N VAL A 12 13.15 1.01 -1.47
CA VAL A 12 11.87 0.37 -1.09
C VAL A 12 11.45 0.92 0.27
N GLY A 13 10.18 1.19 0.44
CA GLY A 13 9.60 1.67 1.70
C GLY A 13 9.74 3.16 1.94
N SER A 14 9.25 3.56 3.13
CA SER A 14 9.14 4.96 3.55
C SER A 14 10.48 5.53 4.02
N PHE A 15 10.68 6.81 3.78
CA PHE A 15 11.70 7.58 4.48
C PHE A 15 11.15 8.09 5.81
N LEU A 16 11.98 8.15 6.84
CA LEU A 16 11.58 8.72 8.11
C LEU A 16 11.35 10.24 7.97
N PRO A 17 10.16 10.74 8.33
CA PRO A 17 9.92 12.17 8.31
C PRO A 17 10.81 12.86 9.36
N PRO A 18 11.39 14.02 9.06
CA PRO A 18 12.05 14.84 10.07
C PRO A 18 11.09 15.21 11.21
N GLN A 19 11.61 15.38 12.43
CA GLN A 19 10.78 15.67 13.60
C GLN A 19 9.88 16.89 13.40
N TYR A 20 10.36 17.94 12.74
CA TYR A 20 9.56 19.15 12.51
C TYR A 20 8.32 18.91 11.63
N ILE A 21 8.28 17.85 10.81
CA ILE A 21 7.09 17.45 10.06
C ILE A 21 6.07 16.80 11.01
N VAL A 22 6.53 15.97 11.94
CA VAL A 22 5.67 15.38 12.98
C VAL A 22 5.06 16.52 13.82
N ASP A 23 5.88 17.46 14.27
CA ASP A 23 5.45 18.61 15.06
C ASP A 23 4.45 19.50 14.29
N ALA A 24 4.68 19.70 12.98
CA ALA A 24 3.78 20.47 12.12
C ALA A 24 2.40 19.79 11.97
N ARG A 25 2.35 18.47 11.87
CA ARG A 25 1.10 17.70 11.82
C ARG A 25 0.35 17.74 13.14
N GLU A 26 1.07 17.66 14.25
CA GLU A 26 0.47 17.86 15.57
C GLU A 26 -0.07 19.29 15.76
N ALA A 27 0.66 20.29 15.28
CA ALA A 27 0.19 21.68 15.28
C ALA A 27 -1.08 21.83 14.42
N GLN A 28 -1.14 21.14 13.28
CA GLN A 28 -2.35 21.12 12.44
C GLN A 28 -3.54 20.48 13.17
N SER A 29 -3.35 19.35 13.83
CA SER A 29 -4.43 18.68 14.58
C SER A 29 -4.99 19.56 15.70
N ARG A 30 -4.16 20.45 16.27
CA ARG A 30 -4.55 21.45 17.25
C ARG A 30 -5.07 22.77 16.65
N GLY A 31 -5.21 22.85 15.32
CA GLY A 31 -5.66 24.06 14.62
C GLY A 31 -4.65 25.21 14.61
N GLN A 32 -3.37 24.95 14.93
CA GLN A 32 -2.29 25.95 15.00
C GLN A 32 -1.57 26.12 13.64
N MET A 33 -1.72 25.15 12.75
CA MET A 33 -1.24 25.21 11.36
C MET A 33 -2.36 24.79 10.41
N THR A 34 -2.39 25.38 9.23
CA THR A 34 -3.28 24.96 8.15
C THR A 34 -2.71 23.76 7.39
N ALA A 35 -3.56 22.99 6.73
CA ALA A 35 -3.14 21.89 5.86
C ALA A 35 -2.18 22.36 4.73
N GLU A 36 -2.36 23.60 4.24
CA GLU A 36 -1.50 24.17 3.23
C GLU A 36 -0.08 24.49 3.76
N GLU A 37 0.01 24.96 5.00
CA GLU A 37 1.30 25.21 5.65
C GLU A 37 2.06 23.91 5.88
N VAL A 38 1.39 22.86 6.40
CA VAL A 38 2.00 21.53 6.54
C VAL A 38 2.44 20.99 5.17
N ARG A 39 1.59 21.11 4.14
CA ARG A 39 1.93 20.68 2.79
C ARG A 39 3.17 21.39 2.23
N ARG A 40 3.38 22.65 2.55
CA ARG A 40 4.59 23.39 2.13
C ARG A 40 5.86 22.85 2.80
N GLU A 41 5.77 22.48 4.08
CA GLU A 41 6.90 21.87 4.77
C GLU A 41 7.18 20.45 4.23
N GLU A 42 6.16 19.64 4.01
CA GLU A 42 6.29 18.31 3.38
C GLU A 42 6.92 18.41 1.98
N ASN A 43 6.57 19.42 1.20
CA ASN A 43 7.16 19.65 -0.11
C ASN A 43 8.69 19.85 -0.03
N LYS A 44 9.18 20.62 0.96
CA LYS A 44 10.63 20.81 1.16
C LYS A 44 11.35 19.49 1.44
N VAL A 45 10.72 18.61 2.23
CA VAL A 45 11.29 17.29 2.52
C VAL A 45 11.31 16.42 1.28
N VAL A 46 10.21 16.38 0.53
CA VAL A 46 10.14 15.64 -0.74
C VAL A 46 11.21 16.15 -1.72
N ASP A 47 11.40 17.45 -1.79
CA ASP A 47 12.43 18.06 -2.65
C ASP A 47 13.84 17.59 -2.27
N ASP A 48 14.18 17.59 -1.00
CA ASP A 48 15.48 17.11 -0.52
C ASP A 48 15.68 15.61 -0.77
N ILE A 49 14.66 14.80 -0.48
CA ILE A 49 14.67 13.34 -0.72
C ILE A 49 14.88 13.03 -2.21
N VAL A 50 14.19 13.75 -3.10
CA VAL A 50 14.34 13.56 -4.56
C VAL A 50 15.76 13.90 -4.99
N GLU A 51 16.31 15.04 -4.57
CA GLU A 51 17.66 15.42 -4.96
C GLU A 51 18.72 14.44 -4.43
N ARG A 52 18.56 13.92 -3.22
CA ARG A 52 19.46 12.88 -2.67
C ARG A 52 19.39 11.57 -3.45
N GLN A 53 18.20 11.12 -3.82
CA GLN A 53 18.02 9.93 -4.64
C GLN A 53 18.67 10.10 -6.02
N LEU A 54 18.48 11.24 -6.66
CA LEU A 54 19.11 11.56 -7.95
C LEU A 54 20.63 11.66 -7.85
N ALA A 55 21.14 12.30 -6.80
CA ALA A 55 22.59 12.41 -6.56
C ALA A 55 23.23 11.04 -6.27
N ALA A 56 22.48 10.11 -5.66
CA ALA A 56 22.90 8.73 -5.46
C ALA A 56 22.84 7.87 -6.75
N GLY A 57 22.34 8.43 -7.85
CA GLY A 57 22.27 7.77 -9.15
C GLY A 57 21.13 6.77 -9.28
N LEU A 58 20.08 6.86 -8.44
CA LEU A 58 18.89 6.03 -8.55
C LEU A 58 18.16 6.33 -9.86
N ARG A 59 17.72 5.27 -10.54
CA ARG A 59 16.96 5.38 -11.80
C ARG A 59 15.46 5.56 -11.57
N GLU A 60 14.96 5.04 -10.47
CA GLU A 60 13.61 5.24 -10.00
C GLU A 60 13.66 5.95 -8.65
N VAL A 61 12.84 6.97 -8.50
CA VAL A 61 12.77 7.80 -7.30
C VAL A 61 11.34 7.87 -6.79
N THR A 62 11.19 8.00 -5.48
CA THR A 62 9.90 8.11 -4.79
C THR A 62 9.81 9.41 -4.02
N SER A 63 8.62 9.78 -3.58
CA SER A 63 8.42 10.88 -2.63
C SER A 63 8.81 10.53 -1.19
N GLY A 64 9.29 9.29 -0.93
CA GLY A 64 9.61 8.80 0.40
C GLY A 64 8.39 8.62 1.31
N GLU A 65 7.19 8.70 0.75
CA GLU A 65 5.90 8.59 1.48
C GLU A 65 5.69 9.66 2.57
N ILE A 66 6.43 10.75 2.49
CA ILE A 66 6.47 11.82 3.50
C ILE A 66 5.08 12.40 3.81
N ARG A 67 4.13 12.35 2.87
CA ARG A 67 2.80 12.92 3.04
C ARG A 67 1.78 11.98 3.68
N ARG A 68 2.19 10.76 4.06
CA ARG A 68 1.31 9.77 4.67
C ARG A 68 1.43 9.82 6.19
N HIS A 69 0.29 9.68 6.88
CA HIS A 69 0.22 9.37 8.30
C HIS A 69 0.20 7.85 8.49
N ARG A 70 -0.73 7.21 7.77
CA ARG A 70 -0.86 5.75 7.71
C ARG A 70 -0.56 5.33 6.29
N TRP A 71 0.46 4.51 6.13
CA TRP A 71 0.98 4.14 4.80
C TRP A 71 -0.08 3.47 3.91
N ASP A 72 -1.04 2.77 4.52
CA ASP A 72 -2.10 2.00 3.88
C ASP A 72 -3.45 2.75 3.89
N LYS A 73 -3.96 3.10 5.07
CA LYS A 73 -5.31 3.64 5.25
C LYS A 73 -5.50 4.98 4.55
N ASP A 74 -4.49 5.85 4.56
CA ASP A 74 -4.56 7.14 3.86
C ASP A 74 -4.80 6.98 2.35
N PHE A 75 -4.32 5.88 1.76
CA PHE A 75 -4.60 5.55 0.38
C PHE A 75 -6.04 5.04 0.21
N TRP A 76 -6.47 4.10 1.04
CA TRP A 76 -7.80 3.51 0.92
C TRP A 76 -8.93 4.51 1.17
N LEU A 77 -8.70 5.48 2.05
CA LEU A 77 -9.63 6.60 2.27
C LEU A 77 -9.78 7.52 1.04
N GLY A 78 -8.92 7.39 0.06
CA GLY A 78 -9.06 8.02 -1.24
C GLY A 78 -10.13 7.37 -2.12
N PHE A 79 -10.57 6.13 -1.85
CA PHE A 79 -11.67 5.47 -2.53
C PHE A 79 -13.02 5.94 -1.98
N LYS A 80 -14.07 5.78 -2.76
CA LYS A 80 -15.44 5.89 -2.28
C LYS A 80 -15.84 4.60 -1.57
N GLY A 81 -16.80 4.69 -0.67
CA GLY A 81 -17.34 3.54 0.06
C GLY A 81 -16.52 3.09 1.26
N ILE A 82 -15.43 3.79 1.57
CA ILE A 82 -14.54 3.52 2.71
C ILE A 82 -14.47 4.73 3.62
N GLU A 83 -14.64 4.50 4.92
CA GLU A 83 -14.47 5.49 5.98
C GLU A 83 -13.50 4.97 7.05
N LEU A 84 -12.99 5.89 7.85
CA LEU A 84 -12.15 5.58 9.01
C LEU A 84 -13.02 5.52 10.26
N GLU A 85 -12.85 4.47 11.05
CA GLU A 85 -13.49 4.31 12.34
C GLU A 85 -12.42 4.16 13.43
N HIS A 86 -12.56 4.94 14.50
CA HIS A 86 -11.73 4.80 15.69
C HIS A 86 -12.36 3.77 16.62
N VAL A 87 -11.67 2.67 16.83
CA VAL A 87 -12.15 1.57 17.69
C VAL A 87 -11.27 1.49 18.93
N ASP A 88 -11.91 1.45 20.10
CA ASP A 88 -11.24 1.10 21.34
C ASP A 88 -10.98 -0.41 21.33
N THR A 89 -9.73 -0.79 21.16
CA THR A 89 -9.38 -2.20 21.02
C THR A 89 -9.33 -2.96 22.32
N GLY A 90 -9.32 -2.27 23.47
CA GLY A 90 -9.17 -2.90 24.78
C GLY A 90 -7.88 -3.72 24.96
N TYR A 91 -7.05 -3.80 23.93
CA TYR A 91 -5.77 -4.51 23.91
C TYR A 91 -4.61 -3.52 23.95
N ILE A 92 -3.90 -3.51 25.05
CA ILE A 92 -2.64 -2.77 25.20
C ILE A 92 -1.52 -3.65 24.64
N TYR A 93 -1.16 -3.44 23.38
CA TYR A 93 0.18 -3.81 22.90
C TYR A 93 1.12 -2.65 23.26
N GLU A 94 1.92 -2.83 24.29
CA GLU A 94 2.91 -1.81 24.66
C GLU A 94 3.93 -1.61 23.53
N PRO A 95 4.22 -0.35 23.14
CA PRO A 95 3.78 0.96 23.62
C PRO A 95 2.76 1.63 22.69
N VAL A 96 1.65 1.01 22.42
CA VAL A 96 0.70 1.40 21.37
C VAL A 96 -0.50 2.13 21.94
N GLU A 97 -0.97 3.12 21.21
CA GLU A 97 -2.15 3.89 21.50
C GLU A 97 -3.37 2.98 21.79
N PRO A 98 -4.19 3.31 22.79
CA PRO A 98 -5.35 2.49 23.19
C PRO A 98 -6.47 2.45 22.15
N TYR A 99 -6.29 3.14 21.03
CA TYR A 99 -7.24 3.22 19.92
C TYR A 99 -6.58 2.73 18.64
N THR A 100 -7.28 1.89 17.92
CA THR A 100 -6.88 1.48 16.57
C THR A 100 -7.83 2.08 15.55
N ASP A 101 -7.26 2.72 14.55
CA ASP A 101 -8.00 3.14 13.38
C ASP A 101 -8.25 1.93 12.48
N VAL A 102 -9.51 1.63 12.23
CA VAL A 102 -9.93 0.60 11.27
C VAL A 102 -10.66 1.23 10.10
N ILE A 103 -10.61 0.60 8.95
CA ILE A 103 -11.45 1.00 7.84
C ILE A 103 -12.83 0.36 8.00
N ARG A 104 -13.86 1.12 7.61
CA ARG A 104 -15.24 0.66 7.54
C ARG A 104 -15.74 0.78 6.10
N VAL A 105 -16.31 -0.30 5.61
CA VAL A 105 -17.00 -0.30 4.32
C VAL A 105 -18.43 0.17 4.55
N VAL A 106 -18.77 1.32 3.99
CA VAL A 106 -20.08 1.97 4.15
C VAL A 106 -20.93 1.90 2.87
N ASP A 107 -20.29 1.70 1.73
CA ASP A 107 -20.93 1.52 0.42
C ASP A 107 -19.99 0.71 -0.49
N ARG A 108 -20.42 0.42 -1.72
CA ARG A 108 -19.59 -0.24 -2.73
C ARG A 108 -18.30 0.54 -2.98
N ILE A 109 -17.20 -0.18 -3.05
CA ILE A 109 -15.87 0.41 -3.24
C ILE A 109 -15.70 0.83 -4.70
N GLU A 110 -15.42 2.11 -4.90
CA GLU A 110 -15.19 2.68 -6.24
C GLU A 110 -13.93 3.54 -6.26
N ALA A 111 -13.28 3.60 -7.42
CA ALA A 111 -12.22 4.57 -7.66
C ALA A 111 -12.75 6.01 -7.55
N ASN A 112 -11.91 6.88 -7.05
CA ASN A 112 -12.16 8.31 -7.03
C ASN A 112 -11.25 8.99 -8.07
N PRO A 113 -11.80 9.61 -9.13
CA PRO A 113 -11.00 10.32 -10.13
C PRO A 113 -10.14 11.45 -9.54
N GLN A 114 -10.53 11.95 -8.35
CA GLN A 114 -9.79 12.96 -7.59
C GLN A 114 -9.06 12.37 -6.41
N HIS A 115 -8.57 11.13 -6.54
CA HIS A 115 -7.84 10.46 -5.46
C HIS A 115 -6.71 11.36 -4.94
N PRO A 116 -6.62 11.59 -3.61
CA PRO A 116 -5.70 12.58 -3.03
C PRO A 116 -4.23 12.35 -3.42
N PHE A 117 -3.81 11.10 -3.58
CA PHE A 117 -2.44 10.75 -3.91
C PHE A 117 -2.02 11.15 -5.34
N LEU A 118 -2.97 11.33 -6.27
CA LEU A 118 -2.66 11.79 -7.62
C LEU A 118 -1.99 13.16 -7.63
N SER A 119 -2.43 14.06 -6.75
CA SER A 119 -1.80 15.39 -6.63
C SER A 119 -0.36 15.31 -6.11
N GLY A 120 -0.11 14.40 -5.17
CA GLY A 120 1.23 14.14 -4.65
C GLY A 120 2.18 13.56 -5.69
N PHE A 121 1.66 12.66 -6.54
CA PHE A 121 2.44 12.10 -7.64
C PHE A 121 2.78 13.15 -8.71
N ARG A 122 1.82 14.01 -9.08
CA ARG A 122 2.09 15.13 -10.01
C ARG A 122 3.21 16.04 -9.49
N TYR A 123 3.17 16.36 -8.21
CA TYR A 123 4.26 17.13 -7.59
C TYR A 123 5.62 16.44 -7.72
N LEU A 124 5.68 15.12 -7.45
CA LEU A 124 6.89 14.33 -7.63
C LEU A 124 7.38 14.37 -9.09
N LEU A 125 6.46 14.18 -10.04
CA LEU A 125 6.77 14.17 -11.47
C LEU A 125 7.35 15.52 -11.93
N ASP A 126 6.73 16.62 -11.51
CA ASP A 126 7.19 17.99 -11.81
C ASP A 126 8.57 18.25 -11.20
N LYS A 127 8.80 17.82 -9.96
CA LYS A 127 10.08 17.97 -9.28
C LYS A 127 11.21 17.19 -9.92
N VAL A 128 10.93 15.95 -10.31
CA VAL A 128 11.92 15.08 -11.00
C VAL A 128 12.21 15.58 -12.41
N ASN A 129 11.22 16.13 -13.09
CA ASN A 129 11.35 16.75 -14.40
C ASN A 129 12.16 15.90 -15.41
N GLY A 130 11.79 14.63 -15.55
CA GLY A 130 12.39 13.70 -16.52
C GLY A 130 13.81 13.22 -16.18
N ARG A 131 14.39 13.59 -15.04
CA ARG A 131 15.75 13.14 -14.63
C ARG A 131 15.81 11.69 -14.20
N ALA A 132 14.68 11.11 -13.80
CA ALA A 132 14.52 9.70 -13.41
C ALA A 132 13.07 9.26 -13.63
N VAL A 133 12.81 7.98 -13.48
CA VAL A 133 11.43 7.45 -13.42
C VAL A 133 10.85 7.75 -12.05
N CYS A 134 9.65 8.32 -12.01
CA CYS A 134 8.89 8.48 -10.77
C CYS A 134 8.14 7.20 -10.46
N ARG A 135 8.42 6.59 -9.30
CA ARG A 135 7.67 5.43 -8.79
C ARG A 135 6.66 5.89 -7.75
N GLN A 136 5.43 5.45 -7.92
CA GLN A 136 4.38 5.59 -6.92
C GLN A 136 4.28 4.30 -6.11
N THR A 137 4.42 4.38 -4.80
CA THR A 137 4.15 3.28 -3.86
C THR A 137 2.72 3.37 -3.36
N ILE A 138 2.01 2.26 -3.29
CA ILE A 138 0.65 2.18 -2.75
C ILE A 138 0.46 0.83 -2.04
N PRO A 139 -0.40 0.72 -1.03
CA PRO A 139 -0.71 -0.58 -0.44
C PRO A 139 -1.28 -1.52 -1.50
N SER A 140 -1.00 -2.80 -1.38
CA SER A 140 -1.51 -3.79 -2.32
C SER A 140 -3.04 -3.94 -2.22
N PRO A 141 -3.73 -4.30 -3.30
CA PRO A 141 -5.16 -4.62 -3.23
C PRO A 141 -5.44 -5.84 -2.33
N ALA A 142 -4.47 -6.74 -2.15
CA ALA A 142 -4.58 -7.86 -1.23
C ALA A 142 -4.63 -7.40 0.22
N ASN A 143 -3.89 -6.34 0.59
CA ASN A 143 -3.97 -5.76 1.93
C ASN A 143 -5.36 -5.20 2.23
N LEU A 144 -5.97 -4.48 1.28
CA LEU A 144 -7.33 -3.97 1.45
C LEU A 144 -8.34 -5.11 1.62
N TYR A 145 -8.24 -6.14 0.79
CA TYR A 145 -9.10 -7.33 0.90
C TYR A 145 -8.94 -7.99 2.27
N ALA A 146 -7.70 -8.21 2.72
CA ALA A 146 -7.41 -8.85 4.00
C ALA A 146 -7.89 -8.02 5.20
N GLU A 147 -7.71 -6.71 5.16
CA GLU A 147 -8.20 -5.79 6.20
C GLU A 147 -9.72 -5.88 6.35
N ILE A 148 -10.44 -5.86 5.22
CA ILE A 148 -11.89 -5.92 5.22
C ILE A 148 -12.40 -7.29 5.70
N VAL A 149 -11.83 -8.39 5.23
CA VAL A 149 -12.26 -9.74 5.58
C VAL A 149 -11.85 -10.10 7.01
N GLY A 150 -10.68 -9.65 7.46
CA GLY A 150 -10.13 -9.98 8.78
C GLY A 150 -10.75 -9.19 9.93
N ILE A 151 -10.94 -7.88 9.76
CA ILE A 151 -11.33 -6.97 10.84
C ILE A 151 -12.81 -6.59 10.77
N SER A 152 -13.34 -6.38 9.58
CA SER A 152 -14.67 -5.79 9.35
C SER A 152 -15.82 -6.79 9.38
N GLN A 153 -15.66 -7.98 9.95
CA GLN A 153 -16.62 -9.10 9.86
C GLN A 153 -18.07 -8.76 10.28
N GLY A 154 -18.30 -7.64 10.97
CA GLY A 154 -19.64 -7.32 11.49
C GLY A 154 -20.60 -6.66 10.51
N ASN A 155 -20.13 -5.93 9.50
CA ASN A 155 -21.00 -5.09 8.68
C ASN A 155 -20.84 -5.27 7.16
N ILE A 156 -19.87 -6.05 6.72
CA ILE A 156 -19.61 -6.18 5.28
C ILE A 156 -20.73 -6.87 4.52
N ALA A 157 -21.44 -7.82 5.14
CA ALA A 157 -22.52 -8.59 4.50
C ALA A 157 -23.71 -7.71 4.05
N SER A 158 -23.88 -6.52 4.62
CA SER A 158 -24.91 -5.57 4.19
C SER A 158 -24.58 -4.91 2.86
N VAL A 159 -23.30 -4.70 2.56
CA VAL A 159 -22.81 -4.10 1.32
C VAL A 159 -22.37 -5.19 0.33
N TYR A 160 -21.67 -6.20 0.85
CA TYR A 160 -21.12 -7.31 0.07
C TYR A 160 -21.61 -8.64 0.61
N PRO A 161 -22.82 -9.09 0.22
CA PRO A 161 -23.33 -10.40 0.59
C PRO A 161 -22.53 -11.56 -0.04
N TYR A 162 -21.81 -11.27 -1.13
CA TYR A 162 -20.93 -12.21 -1.82
C TYR A 162 -19.50 -11.67 -1.88
N SER A 163 -18.54 -12.47 -1.43
CA SER A 163 -17.12 -12.09 -1.43
C SER A 163 -16.57 -11.83 -2.84
N ASP A 164 -17.17 -12.44 -3.86
CA ASP A 164 -16.76 -12.23 -5.26
C ASP A 164 -17.01 -10.80 -5.74
N ASP A 165 -18.09 -10.17 -5.27
CA ASP A 165 -18.37 -8.77 -5.56
C ASP A 165 -17.36 -7.85 -4.89
N LEU A 166 -16.96 -8.15 -3.65
CA LEU A 166 -15.92 -7.40 -2.95
C LEU A 166 -14.58 -7.44 -3.71
N VAL A 167 -14.15 -8.64 -4.10
CA VAL A 167 -12.93 -8.81 -4.89
C VAL A 167 -12.98 -8.04 -6.20
N ALA A 168 -14.11 -8.10 -6.91
CA ALA A 168 -14.30 -7.41 -8.18
C ALA A 168 -14.24 -5.88 -8.01
N ASP A 169 -14.89 -5.33 -6.98
CA ASP A 169 -14.91 -3.89 -6.75
C ASP A 169 -13.56 -3.36 -6.30
N ILE A 170 -12.87 -4.04 -5.37
CA ILE A 170 -11.50 -3.69 -4.98
C ILE A 170 -10.60 -3.68 -6.23
N ALA A 171 -10.60 -4.76 -6.98
CA ALA A 171 -9.75 -4.87 -8.16
C ALA A 171 -10.05 -3.78 -9.19
N LYS A 172 -11.33 -3.48 -9.41
CA LYS A 172 -11.76 -2.40 -10.31
C LYS A 172 -11.32 -1.03 -9.82
N ALA A 173 -11.49 -0.73 -8.52
CA ALA A 173 -11.08 0.53 -7.93
C ALA A 173 -9.58 0.77 -8.07
N TYR A 174 -8.77 -0.26 -7.82
CA TYR A 174 -7.31 -0.21 -8.05
C TYR A 174 -6.99 -0.04 -9.53
N ASN A 175 -7.59 -0.82 -10.41
CA ASN A 175 -7.33 -0.76 -11.86
C ASN A 175 -7.63 0.63 -12.43
N ASP A 176 -8.76 1.22 -12.08
CA ASP A 176 -9.16 2.56 -12.53
C ASP A 176 -8.22 3.64 -11.95
N THR A 177 -7.75 3.46 -10.71
CA THR A 177 -6.76 4.37 -10.09
C THR A 177 -5.39 4.24 -10.76
N LEU A 178 -4.96 3.03 -11.10
CA LEU A 178 -3.72 2.80 -11.86
C LEU A 178 -3.77 3.44 -13.25
N LYS A 179 -4.90 3.36 -13.93
CA LYS A 179 -5.12 4.08 -15.19
C LYS A 179 -5.04 5.60 -15.01
N SER A 180 -5.60 6.13 -13.93
CA SER A 180 -5.50 7.55 -13.60
C SER A 180 -4.04 7.98 -13.33
N TYR A 181 -3.25 7.15 -12.69
CA TYR A 181 -1.79 7.36 -12.56
C TYR A 181 -1.09 7.34 -13.92
N TYR A 182 -1.43 6.36 -14.76
CA TYR A 182 -0.84 6.24 -16.10
C TYR A 182 -1.13 7.48 -16.95
N ASP A 183 -2.37 7.94 -16.97
CA ASP A 183 -2.81 9.14 -17.68
C ASP A 183 -2.13 10.40 -17.11
N GLY A 184 -1.84 10.41 -15.81
CA GLY A 184 -1.04 11.43 -15.14
C GLY A 184 0.48 11.35 -15.38
N GLY A 185 0.95 10.42 -16.23
CA GLY A 185 2.37 10.27 -16.58
C GLY A 185 3.14 9.23 -15.76
N CYS A 186 2.49 8.50 -14.86
CA CYS A 186 3.13 7.40 -14.12
C CYS A 186 3.47 6.24 -15.03
N ARG A 187 4.66 5.66 -14.84
CA ARG A 187 5.10 4.45 -15.56
C ARG A 187 5.64 3.37 -14.63
N SER A 188 5.70 3.65 -13.32
CA SER A 188 6.16 2.70 -12.31
C SER A 188 5.31 2.81 -11.05
N VAL A 189 4.67 1.71 -10.67
CA VAL A 189 3.91 1.59 -9.42
C VAL A 189 4.46 0.39 -8.65
N GLN A 190 4.56 0.55 -7.33
CA GLN A 190 4.89 -0.51 -6.41
C GLN A 190 3.70 -0.78 -5.50
N PHE A 191 3.24 -2.00 -5.48
CA PHE A 191 2.35 -2.52 -4.46
C PHE A 191 3.17 -2.94 -3.23
N ASP A 192 2.86 -2.36 -2.08
CA ASP A 192 3.43 -2.76 -0.80
C ASP A 192 2.49 -3.77 -0.15
N ASP A 193 2.96 -4.98 0.05
CA ASP A 193 2.16 -6.10 0.56
C ASP A 193 2.74 -6.66 1.86
N THR A 194 1.89 -6.75 2.86
CA THR A 194 2.20 -7.37 4.16
C THR A 194 1.43 -8.67 4.38
N VAL A 195 0.40 -8.93 3.59
CA VAL A 195 -0.50 -10.07 3.77
C VAL A 195 0.15 -11.36 3.30
N ILE A 196 0.78 -11.32 2.13
CA ILE A 196 1.48 -12.49 1.58
C ILE A 196 2.57 -12.94 2.55
N GLY A 197 3.35 -11.99 3.08
CA GLY A 197 4.34 -12.29 4.09
C GLY A 197 3.73 -12.86 5.38
N ARG A 198 2.62 -12.32 5.88
CA ARG A 198 1.92 -12.84 7.06
C ARG A 198 1.34 -14.23 6.86
N LEU A 199 0.96 -14.60 5.64
CA LEU A 199 0.51 -15.96 5.31
C LEU A 199 1.61 -17.01 5.36
N CYS A 200 2.88 -16.60 5.46
CA CYS A 200 3.98 -17.50 5.78
C CYS A 200 4.08 -17.80 7.29
N ASP A 201 3.27 -17.14 8.13
CA ASP A 201 3.22 -17.38 9.58
C ASP A 201 2.02 -18.27 9.94
N MET A 202 2.31 -19.47 10.42
CA MET A 202 1.28 -20.44 10.86
C MET A 202 0.38 -19.88 11.98
N SER A 203 0.81 -18.90 12.75
CA SER A 203 -0.01 -18.30 13.81
C SER A 203 -1.13 -17.46 13.18
N TYR A 204 -0.83 -16.72 12.13
CA TYR A 204 -1.80 -15.94 11.37
C TYR A 204 -2.81 -16.83 10.64
N GLU A 205 -2.34 -17.89 10.00
CA GLU A 205 -3.23 -18.88 9.38
C GLU A 205 -4.22 -19.48 10.39
N LYS A 206 -3.74 -19.90 11.57
CA LYS A 206 -4.59 -20.42 12.65
C LYS A 206 -5.61 -19.40 13.15
N GLU A 207 -5.24 -18.12 13.18
CA GLU A 207 -6.16 -17.03 13.54
C GLU A 207 -7.28 -16.89 12.53
N LEU A 208 -6.97 -16.87 11.23
CA LEU A 208 -7.94 -16.82 10.15
C LEU A 208 -8.89 -18.04 10.17
N LEU A 209 -8.35 -19.24 10.36
CA LEU A 209 -9.14 -20.47 10.49
C LEU A 209 -10.09 -20.43 11.69
N ARG A 210 -9.65 -19.90 12.84
CA ARG A 210 -10.53 -19.71 14.02
C ARG A 210 -11.63 -18.71 13.76
N GLY A 211 -11.35 -17.70 12.91
CA GLY A 211 -12.35 -16.75 12.40
C GLY A 211 -13.32 -17.35 11.38
N GLY A 212 -13.16 -18.62 11.02
CA GLY A 212 -14.02 -19.30 10.04
C GLY A 212 -13.67 -19.00 8.58
N ILE A 213 -12.49 -18.48 8.31
CA ILE A 213 -12.02 -18.17 6.95
C ILE A 213 -11.61 -19.46 6.23
N ASP A 214 -12.16 -19.69 5.05
CA ASP A 214 -11.71 -20.74 4.13
C ASP A 214 -10.38 -20.30 3.50
N MET A 215 -9.28 -20.94 3.91
CA MET A 215 -7.95 -20.57 3.48
C MET A 215 -7.72 -20.75 1.98
N ASN A 216 -8.30 -21.78 1.36
CA ASN A 216 -8.18 -22.00 -0.08
C ASN A 216 -8.84 -20.84 -0.86
N LYS A 217 -10.05 -20.48 -0.43
CA LYS A 217 -10.75 -19.34 -1.04
C LYS A 217 -10.01 -18.04 -0.78
N TYR A 218 -9.54 -17.82 0.44
CA TYR A 218 -8.83 -16.60 0.83
C TYR A 218 -7.56 -16.38 -0.01
N GLN A 219 -6.74 -17.42 -0.17
CA GLN A 219 -5.53 -17.37 -1.00
C GLN A 219 -5.88 -17.17 -2.49
N ALA A 220 -6.91 -17.85 -2.98
CA ALA A 220 -7.38 -17.66 -4.36
C ALA A 220 -7.88 -16.22 -4.61
N ASP A 221 -8.60 -15.64 -3.64
CA ASP A 221 -9.09 -14.27 -3.72
C ASP A 221 -7.95 -13.24 -3.70
N ILE A 222 -6.88 -13.46 -2.92
CA ILE A 222 -5.66 -12.65 -2.93
C ILE A 222 -5.03 -12.64 -4.33
N ILE A 223 -4.83 -13.79 -4.94
CA ILE A 223 -4.29 -13.89 -6.30
C ILE A 223 -5.20 -13.19 -7.31
N ARG A 224 -6.50 -13.41 -7.18
CA ARG A 224 -7.52 -12.86 -8.09
C ARG A 224 -7.57 -11.34 -8.01
N VAL A 225 -7.58 -10.75 -6.81
CA VAL A 225 -7.63 -9.29 -6.64
C VAL A 225 -6.38 -8.62 -7.18
N LEU A 226 -5.19 -9.22 -6.97
CA LEU A 226 -3.93 -8.73 -7.54
C LEU A 226 -3.99 -8.74 -9.08
N ASN A 227 -4.35 -9.88 -9.67
CA ASN A 227 -4.38 -10.05 -11.12
C ASN A 227 -5.39 -9.14 -11.82
N GLN A 228 -6.60 -9.04 -11.26
CA GLN A 228 -7.63 -8.18 -11.83
C GLN A 228 -7.28 -6.70 -11.70
N SER A 229 -6.58 -6.30 -10.64
CA SER A 229 -6.12 -4.92 -10.45
C SER A 229 -5.14 -4.44 -11.51
N VAL A 230 -4.36 -5.33 -12.10
CA VAL A 230 -3.37 -4.99 -13.12
C VAL A 230 -3.82 -5.36 -14.54
N ALA A 231 -5.00 -5.96 -14.68
CA ALA A 231 -5.49 -6.43 -15.96
C ALA A 231 -5.70 -5.28 -16.97
N GLY A 232 -5.21 -5.46 -18.20
CA GLY A 232 -5.40 -4.50 -19.29
C GLY A 232 -4.70 -3.15 -19.10
N LEU A 233 -3.73 -3.04 -18.20
CA LEU A 233 -2.86 -1.88 -18.11
C LEU A 233 -1.97 -1.77 -19.35
N PRO A 234 -1.56 -0.55 -19.75
CA PRO A 234 -0.61 -0.36 -20.82
C PRO A 234 0.71 -1.10 -20.59
N ALA A 235 1.28 -1.65 -21.65
CA ALA A 235 2.48 -2.51 -21.58
C ALA A 235 3.74 -1.79 -21.06
N ASP A 236 3.79 -0.46 -21.13
CA ASP A 236 4.86 0.37 -20.62
C ASP A 236 4.63 0.83 -19.17
N MET A 237 3.53 0.43 -18.53
CA MET A 237 3.31 0.61 -17.11
C MET A 237 3.87 -0.58 -16.34
N GLN A 238 4.94 -0.37 -15.61
CA GLN A 238 5.50 -1.38 -14.72
C GLN A 238 4.76 -1.38 -13.38
N VAL A 239 4.26 -2.55 -12.97
CA VAL A 239 3.79 -2.78 -11.61
C VAL A 239 4.72 -3.79 -10.94
N SER A 240 5.17 -3.47 -9.75
CA SER A 240 5.98 -4.34 -8.90
C SER A 240 5.25 -4.70 -7.61
N LEU A 241 5.61 -5.82 -7.01
CA LEU A 241 5.08 -6.29 -5.74
C LEU A 241 6.22 -6.41 -4.72
N PHE A 242 6.19 -5.59 -3.69
CA PHE A 242 7.07 -5.70 -2.54
C PHE A 242 6.37 -6.52 -1.44
N ILE A 243 6.92 -7.70 -1.14
CA ILE A 243 6.40 -8.60 -0.12
C ILE A 243 7.17 -8.33 1.17
N SER A 244 6.54 -7.59 2.06
CA SER A 244 7.10 -7.28 3.38
C SER A 244 6.72 -8.36 4.39
N GLY A 245 7.63 -8.63 5.30
CA GLY A 245 7.36 -9.45 6.49
C GLY A 245 6.38 -8.84 7.50
N GLY A 246 5.80 -7.70 7.18
CA GLY A 246 4.95 -6.94 8.08
C GLY A 246 5.75 -5.92 8.88
N ASP A 247 5.05 -5.07 9.59
CA ASP A 247 5.63 -4.03 10.46
C ASP A 247 6.16 -4.70 11.73
N VAL A 248 7.45 -5.03 11.71
CA VAL A 248 8.05 -5.88 12.75
C VAL A 248 8.76 -5.01 13.77
N ALA A 249 8.01 -4.47 14.71
CA ALA A 249 8.59 -4.09 16.00
C ALA A 249 9.08 -5.33 16.80
N VAL A 250 8.77 -6.53 16.33
CA VAL A 250 9.19 -7.80 16.96
C VAL A 250 9.69 -8.74 15.87
N PRO A 251 10.98 -9.10 15.86
CA PRO A 251 11.52 -10.08 14.93
C PRO A 251 11.02 -11.50 15.32
N ARG A 252 9.80 -11.82 14.99
CA ARG A 252 9.24 -13.19 15.13
C ARG A 252 9.31 -14.00 13.83
N TRP A 253 9.98 -13.48 12.84
CA TRP A 253 10.32 -14.25 11.67
C TRP A 253 11.47 -15.19 12.01
N SER A 254 11.15 -16.34 12.54
CA SER A 254 12.06 -17.45 12.39
C SER A 254 11.88 -17.98 10.98
N ALA A 255 12.85 -17.80 10.14
CA ALA A 255 12.99 -18.48 8.85
C ALA A 255 13.06 -20.01 8.98
N SER A 256 12.64 -20.56 10.11
CA SER A 256 12.66 -21.98 10.44
C SER A 256 11.38 -22.71 10.06
N GLU A 257 10.30 -21.99 9.69
CA GLU A 257 9.10 -22.60 9.17
C GLU A 257 9.10 -22.35 7.65
N GLU A 258 9.17 -23.40 6.86
CA GLU A 258 9.18 -23.32 5.41
C GLU A 258 7.97 -22.51 4.94
N PRO A 259 8.15 -21.51 4.05
CA PRO A 259 7.04 -20.70 3.52
C PRO A 259 6.25 -21.55 2.52
N ASP A 260 5.49 -22.53 3.06
CA ASP A 260 5.17 -23.71 2.31
C ASP A 260 4.20 -23.53 1.16
N ASN A 261 3.33 -22.52 1.15
CA ASN A 261 2.27 -22.60 0.14
C ASN A 261 1.98 -21.31 -0.64
N ILE A 262 2.09 -20.13 -0.04
CA ILE A 262 1.64 -18.90 -0.71
C ILE A 262 2.69 -18.29 -1.66
N VAL A 263 3.97 -18.27 -1.28
CA VAL A 263 5.01 -17.61 -2.09
C VAL A 263 5.21 -18.30 -3.45
N PRO A 264 5.34 -19.64 -3.53
CA PRO A 264 5.39 -20.33 -4.82
C PRO A 264 4.13 -20.07 -5.67
N MET A 265 2.96 -19.99 -5.06
CA MET A 265 1.71 -19.70 -5.76
C MET A 265 1.72 -18.26 -6.28
N VAL A 266 2.14 -17.29 -5.47
CA VAL A 266 2.26 -15.88 -5.88
C VAL A 266 3.22 -15.74 -7.06
N LEU A 267 4.42 -16.32 -6.97
CA LEU A 267 5.42 -16.24 -8.03
C LEU A 267 4.98 -16.92 -9.34
N ARG A 268 4.11 -17.93 -9.25
CA ARG A 268 3.59 -18.65 -10.42
C ARG A 268 2.36 -17.99 -11.02
N ASP A 269 1.42 -17.53 -10.18
CA ASP A 269 0.04 -17.23 -10.57
C ASP A 269 -0.28 -15.74 -10.60
N VAL A 270 0.58 -14.86 -10.01
CA VAL A 270 0.37 -13.43 -10.05
C VAL A 270 0.97 -12.82 -11.31
N ASN A 271 0.16 -12.06 -12.05
CA ASN A 271 0.53 -11.40 -13.31
C ASN A 271 1.35 -10.11 -13.07
N ILE A 272 2.28 -10.16 -12.14
CA ILE A 272 3.26 -9.11 -11.85
C ILE A 272 4.64 -9.72 -12.08
N ASN A 273 5.49 -9.01 -12.80
CA ASN A 273 6.77 -9.56 -13.27
C ASN A 273 7.99 -8.98 -12.54
N LYS A 274 7.78 -8.16 -11.53
CA LYS A 274 8.85 -7.61 -10.69
C LYS A 274 8.46 -7.74 -9.21
N PHE A 275 9.33 -8.39 -8.45
CA PHE A 275 9.14 -8.65 -7.02
C PHE A 275 10.34 -8.11 -6.23
N TYR A 276 10.07 -7.70 -4.99
CA TYR A 276 11.07 -7.31 -4.01
C TYR A 276 10.91 -8.12 -2.73
#